data_4e37ae191977467a16b66c2c194b8f97
#
_entry.id   4e37ae191977467a16b66c2c194b8f97
#
_cell.length_a   1.000
_cell.length_b   1.000
_cell.length_c   1.000
_cell.angle_alpha   90.00
_cell.angle_beta   90.00
_cell.angle_gamma   90.00
#
_symmetry.space_group_name_H-M   'P 1'
#
loop_
_entity.id
_entity.type
_entity.pdbx_description
1 polymer ?
#
loop_
_entity_poly.entity_id
_entity_poly.type
_entity_poly.pdbx_seq_one_letter_code
_entity_poly.pdbx_strand_id
1 'polypeptide(L)'
;MEGMQSYFTAPRFPGGTIQRRLPLFEVLTWYMSIVTWQKHMCGGIHFYGDAGGINLVKQLGLDTFYDSITELENPFLDICPKAFWAAGKLVAMQQCNQFPVISVDMDLMAWRTIRFPKAAVVGLNYDNDAFYGTVQRKYAGEFEGWNLNVKALNAGILAFFDKSLLEVYTNASLYFMRRMTRLNQELDSASMIFAEQKMVSLVANRLQKTSNVLFNVSELDRYRILNDDVTHLWDTKKFYIADDTLCQQYIDWLSKRALEQYYTPEGVLWWEDTVRKGKYIYVN
;
A
#
# COMPACT_ATOMS: atom_id res chain seq x y z
N MET A 1 15.61 8.43 -1.87
CA MET A 1 14.28 9.07 -1.74
C MET A 1 13.54 8.39 -0.61
N GLU A 2 12.98 9.18 0.28
CA GLU A 2 12.28 8.68 1.46
C GLU A 2 10.91 8.11 1.08
N GLY A 3 10.59 6.95 1.66
CA GLY A 3 9.32 6.28 1.47
C GLY A 3 8.46 6.33 2.73
N MET A 4 7.15 6.20 2.59
CA MET A 4 6.24 6.03 3.71
C MET A 4 5.41 4.77 3.56
N GLN A 5 5.21 4.07 4.66
CA GLN A 5 4.25 2.98 4.79
C GLN A 5 3.21 3.33 5.85
N SER A 6 2.02 2.76 5.72
CA SER A 6 0.97 3.01 6.71
C SER A 6 0.17 1.75 7.02
N TYR A 7 -0.24 1.63 8.29
CA TYR A 7 -1.12 0.56 8.74
C TYR A 7 -2.08 1.06 9.81
N PHE A 8 -3.36 0.81 9.57
CA PHE A 8 -4.45 1.10 10.49
C PHE A 8 -5.21 -0.17 10.81
N THR A 9 -5.52 -0.38 12.07
CA THR A 9 -6.04 -1.67 12.54
C THR A 9 -7.51 -1.91 12.23
N ALA A 10 -8.33 -0.85 12.18
CA ALA A 10 -9.77 -0.97 12.02
C ALA A 10 -10.23 -1.78 10.78
N PRO A 11 -9.59 -1.67 9.58
CA PRO A 11 -10.01 -2.46 8.42
C PRO A 11 -9.85 -3.96 8.59
N ARG A 12 -8.77 -4.39 9.23
CA ARG A 12 -8.42 -5.81 9.36
C ARG A 12 -8.96 -6.43 10.64
N PHE A 13 -9.10 -5.62 11.67
CA PHE A 13 -9.50 -6.07 13.02
C PHE A 13 -10.66 -5.23 13.56
N PRO A 14 -11.86 -5.30 12.93
CA PRO A 14 -13.02 -4.56 13.38
C PRO A 14 -13.43 -5.02 14.79
N GLY A 15 -13.70 -4.07 15.68
CA GLY A 15 -14.12 -4.35 17.04
C GLY A 15 -13.00 -4.63 18.05
N GLY A 16 -11.74 -4.37 17.70
CA GLY A 16 -10.62 -4.43 18.64
C GLY A 16 -10.35 -5.85 19.17
N THR A 17 -10.25 -6.82 18.26
CA THR A 17 -9.94 -8.22 18.60
C THR A 17 -8.66 -8.29 19.43
N ILE A 18 -8.71 -8.95 20.58
CA ILE A 18 -7.63 -9.04 21.54
C ILE A 18 -6.44 -9.82 20.97
N GLN A 19 -6.71 -10.82 20.14
CA GLN A 19 -5.67 -11.63 19.50
C GLN A 19 -5.71 -11.49 17.98
N ARG A 20 -4.61 -11.07 17.40
CA ARG A 20 -4.44 -10.87 15.95
C ARG A 20 -3.56 -11.98 15.40
N ARG A 21 -3.98 -12.56 14.29
CA ARG A 21 -3.26 -13.65 13.61
C ARG A 21 -2.82 -13.15 12.23
N LEU A 22 -1.51 -13.11 12.03
CA LEU A 22 -0.90 -12.72 10.76
C LEU A 22 -0.21 -13.92 10.12
N PRO A 23 -0.42 -14.19 8.82
CA PRO A 23 0.36 -15.18 8.10
C PRO A 23 1.85 -14.82 8.13
N LEU A 24 2.71 -15.83 8.37
CA LEU A 24 4.16 -15.62 8.41
C LEU A 24 4.67 -14.92 7.14
N PHE A 25 4.24 -15.37 5.97
CA PHE A 25 4.68 -14.79 4.70
C PHE A 25 4.38 -13.29 4.58
N GLU A 26 3.27 -12.80 5.13
CA GLU A 26 2.95 -11.36 5.12
C GLU A 26 3.92 -10.57 5.99
N VAL A 27 4.28 -11.08 7.17
CA VAL A 27 5.23 -10.43 8.08
C VAL A 27 6.63 -10.39 7.47
N LEU A 28 7.07 -11.49 6.86
CA LEU A 28 8.36 -11.57 6.18
C LEU A 28 8.39 -10.63 4.94
N THR A 29 7.30 -10.57 4.18
CA THR A 29 7.17 -9.64 3.05
C THR A 29 7.25 -8.20 3.51
N TRP A 30 6.59 -7.87 4.63
CA TRP A 30 6.63 -6.54 5.20
C TRP A 30 8.06 -6.13 5.59
N TYR A 31 8.79 -7.00 6.29
CA TYR A 31 10.21 -6.77 6.56
C TYR A 31 11.02 -6.52 5.28
N MET A 32 10.84 -7.40 4.27
CA MET A 32 11.55 -7.27 3.00
C MET A 32 11.20 -5.97 2.25
N SER A 33 9.95 -5.51 2.35
CA SER A 33 9.56 -4.23 1.79
C SER A 33 10.36 -3.06 2.40
N ILE A 34 10.55 -3.09 3.72
CA ILE A 34 11.35 -2.07 4.44
C ILE A 34 12.81 -2.10 3.97
N VAL A 35 13.48 -3.24 4.12
CA VAL A 35 14.94 -3.33 3.89
C VAL A 35 15.33 -3.17 2.43
N THR A 36 14.48 -3.63 1.50
CA THR A 36 14.72 -3.44 0.06
C THR A 36 14.57 -1.98 -0.34
N TRP A 37 13.58 -1.28 0.25
CA TRP A 37 13.43 0.16 0.02
C TRP A 37 14.66 0.93 0.50
N GLN A 38 15.07 0.75 1.74
CA GLN A 38 16.25 1.43 2.30
C GLN A 38 17.50 1.19 1.48
N LYS A 39 17.73 -0.06 1.07
CA LYS A 39 18.91 -0.43 0.27
C LYS A 39 18.92 0.20 -1.10
N HIS A 40 17.81 0.16 -1.82
CA HIS A 40 17.78 0.52 -3.24
C HIS A 40 17.37 1.96 -3.51
N MET A 41 16.60 2.57 -2.60
CA MET A 41 16.18 3.97 -2.78
C MET A 41 17.12 4.96 -2.11
N CYS A 42 18.13 4.47 -1.35
CA CYS A 42 19.12 5.31 -0.63
C CYS A 42 18.44 6.41 0.21
N GLY A 43 17.30 6.11 0.81
CA GLY A 43 16.50 7.01 1.63
C GLY A 43 15.78 6.26 2.72
N GLY A 44 15.35 6.97 3.74
CA GLY A 44 14.60 6.42 4.86
C GLY A 44 13.24 5.84 4.45
N ILE A 45 12.70 5.04 5.34
CA ILE A 45 11.31 4.59 5.28
C ILE A 45 10.63 4.89 6.61
N HIS A 46 9.46 5.51 6.53
CA HIS A 46 8.74 6.04 7.70
C HIS A 46 7.40 5.34 7.84
N PHE A 47 7.04 5.00 9.06
CA PHE A 47 5.78 4.35 9.35
C PHE A 47 4.76 5.32 9.93
N TYR A 48 3.53 5.22 9.45
CA TYR A 48 2.38 6.00 9.92
C TYR A 48 1.23 5.04 10.27
N GLY A 49 0.63 5.20 11.45
CA GLY A 49 -0.47 4.32 11.84
C GLY A 49 -1.29 4.83 13.01
N ASP A 50 -2.42 4.18 13.28
CA ASP A 50 -3.12 4.36 14.53
C ASP A 50 -2.35 3.69 15.68
N ALA A 51 -2.73 3.96 16.93
CA ALA A 51 -2.09 3.37 18.12
C ALA A 51 -2.01 1.83 18.03
N GLY A 52 -3.05 1.19 17.47
CA GLY A 52 -3.06 -0.25 17.26
C GLY A 52 -2.07 -0.71 16.19
N GLY A 53 -1.89 0.04 15.11
CA GLY A 53 -0.91 -0.23 14.06
C GLY A 53 0.53 -0.09 14.58
N ILE A 54 0.78 0.94 15.37
CA ILE A 54 2.09 1.13 16.02
C ILE A 54 2.40 0.00 17.00
N ASN A 55 1.43 -0.39 17.84
CA ASN A 55 1.60 -1.51 18.74
C ASN A 55 1.89 -2.81 17.99
N LEU A 56 1.21 -3.04 16.87
CA LEU A 56 1.46 -4.21 16.02
C LEU A 56 2.89 -4.24 15.48
N VAL A 57 3.37 -3.14 14.94
CA VAL A 57 4.76 -3.02 14.41
C VAL A 57 5.78 -3.31 15.49
N LYS A 58 5.57 -2.78 16.72
CA LYS A 58 6.43 -3.05 17.88
C LYS A 58 6.40 -4.52 18.31
N GLN A 59 5.23 -5.15 18.38
CA GLN A 59 5.11 -6.57 18.75
C GLN A 59 5.74 -7.50 17.70
N LEU A 60 5.77 -7.08 16.44
CA LEU A 60 6.47 -7.78 15.38
C LEU A 60 7.99 -7.51 15.39
N GLY A 61 8.47 -6.53 16.16
CA GLY A 61 9.87 -6.10 16.16
C GLY A 61 10.28 -5.40 14.87
N LEU A 62 9.31 -4.91 14.08
CA LEU A 62 9.57 -4.19 12.83
C LEU A 62 9.86 -2.70 13.06
N ASP A 63 9.55 -2.18 14.23
CA ASP A 63 9.76 -0.79 14.59
C ASP A 63 11.23 -0.36 14.53
N THR A 64 12.16 -1.28 14.80
CA THR A 64 13.60 -1.03 14.74
C THR A 64 14.14 -0.83 13.33
N PHE A 65 13.38 -1.23 12.31
CA PHE A 65 13.78 -1.10 10.90
C PHE A 65 13.22 0.15 10.21
N TYR A 66 12.33 0.91 10.87
CA TYR A 66 11.84 2.19 10.37
C TYR A 66 12.69 3.35 10.87
N ASP A 67 12.91 4.35 10.03
CA ASP A 67 13.64 5.57 10.42
C ASP A 67 12.81 6.47 11.34
N SER A 68 11.48 6.41 11.23
CA SER A 68 10.56 7.03 12.17
C SER A 68 9.20 6.36 12.20
N ILE A 69 8.51 6.52 13.33
CA ILE A 69 7.14 6.05 13.54
C ILE A 69 6.30 7.23 14.01
N THR A 70 5.18 7.46 13.32
CA THR A 70 4.26 8.55 13.62
C THR A 70 2.86 8.02 13.88
N GLU A 71 2.29 8.35 15.03
CA GLU A 71 0.90 8.05 15.36
C GLU A 71 -0.03 9.08 14.74
N LEU A 72 -1.08 8.59 14.10
CA LEU A 72 -2.10 9.40 13.45
C LEU A 72 -3.48 9.10 14.05
N GLU A 73 -4.37 10.08 13.97
CA GLU A 73 -5.77 9.89 14.30
C GLU A 73 -6.42 8.87 13.36
N ASN A 74 -7.29 8.04 13.94
CA ASN A 74 -7.99 7.01 13.19
C ASN A 74 -9.07 7.61 12.30
N PRO A 75 -8.97 7.53 10.95
CA PRO A 75 -9.96 8.08 10.03
C PRO A 75 -11.27 7.28 9.99
N PHE A 76 -11.32 6.09 10.60
CA PHE A 76 -12.45 5.18 10.51
C PHE A 76 -13.59 5.49 11.51
N LEU A 77 -13.54 6.66 12.16
CA LEU A 77 -14.67 7.15 12.95
C LEU A 77 -15.89 7.48 12.08
N ASP A 78 -15.67 7.97 10.86
CA ASP A 78 -16.70 8.40 9.91
C ASP A 78 -16.57 7.78 8.52
N ILE A 79 -15.64 6.84 8.34
CA ILE A 79 -15.39 6.08 7.11
C ILE A 79 -15.55 4.58 7.40
N CYS A 80 -16.33 3.88 6.59
CA CYS A 80 -16.53 2.43 6.72
C CYS A 80 -15.20 1.69 6.47
N PRO A 81 -14.59 1.07 7.50
CA PRO A 81 -13.25 0.47 7.34
C PRO A 81 -13.26 -0.78 6.44
N LYS A 82 -14.37 -1.52 6.42
CA LYS A 82 -14.53 -2.70 5.57
C LYS A 82 -14.55 -2.36 4.08
N ALA A 83 -15.11 -1.19 3.74
CA ALA A 83 -15.21 -0.74 2.36
C ALA A 83 -14.00 0.08 1.91
N PHE A 84 -13.43 0.88 2.82
CA PHE A 84 -12.40 1.87 2.49
C PHE A 84 -11.11 1.68 3.31
N TRP A 85 -10.56 0.46 3.28
CA TRP A 85 -9.39 0.08 4.09
C TRP A 85 -8.14 0.94 3.87
N ALA A 86 -7.97 1.57 2.69
CA ALA A 86 -6.84 2.44 2.40
C ALA A 86 -7.04 3.90 2.86
N ALA A 87 -8.16 4.25 3.55
CA ALA A 87 -8.37 5.60 4.05
C ALA A 87 -7.22 6.07 4.96
N GLY A 88 -6.67 5.16 5.78
CA GLY A 88 -5.51 5.44 6.61
C GLY A 88 -4.26 5.84 5.81
N LYS A 89 -4.03 5.22 4.66
CA LYS A 89 -2.94 5.57 3.74
C LYS A 89 -3.09 7.01 3.20
N LEU A 90 -4.32 7.42 2.88
CA LEU A 90 -4.59 8.77 2.43
C LEU A 90 -4.35 9.82 3.53
N VAL A 91 -4.76 9.52 4.77
CA VAL A 91 -4.48 10.38 5.93
C VAL A 91 -2.97 10.45 6.19
N ALA A 92 -2.28 9.34 6.10
CA ALA A 92 -0.82 9.31 6.26
C ALA A 92 -0.11 10.17 5.19
N MET A 93 -0.52 10.07 3.93
CA MET A 93 0.02 10.93 2.85
C MET A 93 -0.29 12.41 3.08
N GLN A 94 -1.47 12.74 3.58
CA GLN A 94 -1.87 14.13 3.87
C GLN A 94 -1.05 14.76 5.01
N GLN A 95 -0.70 13.94 6.02
CA GLN A 95 0.02 14.40 7.22
C GLN A 95 1.53 14.16 7.14
N CYS A 96 2.02 13.58 6.04
CA CYS A 96 3.44 13.38 5.82
C CYS A 96 4.17 14.72 5.74
N ASN A 97 5.18 14.92 6.59
CA ASN A 97 5.98 16.15 6.64
C ASN A 97 7.08 16.18 5.58
N GLN A 98 7.37 15.04 4.94
CA GLN A 98 8.39 14.92 3.91
C GLN A 98 7.80 15.23 2.53
N PHE A 99 8.61 15.83 1.67
CA PHE A 99 8.23 16.06 0.27
C PHE A 99 9.45 15.88 -0.63
N PRO A 100 9.36 15.13 -1.73
CA PRO A 100 8.16 14.49 -2.29
C PRO A 100 7.60 13.38 -1.39
N VAL A 101 6.27 13.18 -1.42
CA VAL A 101 5.61 12.10 -0.70
C VAL A 101 5.59 10.85 -1.56
N ILE A 102 6.18 9.76 -1.07
CA ILE A 102 6.21 8.47 -1.76
C ILE A 102 5.59 7.41 -0.85
N SER A 103 4.36 7.03 -1.15
CA SER A 103 3.68 5.94 -0.47
C SER A 103 4.05 4.61 -1.09
N VAL A 104 4.37 3.63 -0.25
CA VAL A 104 4.78 2.28 -0.63
C VAL A 104 3.94 1.26 0.13
N ASP A 105 3.34 0.31 -0.57
CA ASP A 105 2.60 -0.77 0.08
C ASP A 105 3.55 -1.71 0.82
N MET A 106 3.12 -2.21 1.99
CA MET A 106 3.92 -3.10 2.84
C MET A 106 4.21 -4.46 2.21
N ASP A 107 3.58 -4.77 1.11
CA ASP A 107 3.77 -6.00 0.34
C ASP A 107 4.46 -5.77 -1.00
N LEU A 108 5.13 -4.62 -1.13
CA LEU A 108 5.93 -4.27 -2.29
C LEU A 108 7.42 -4.23 -1.94
N MET A 109 8.22 -4.97 -2.67
CA MET A 109 9.67 -5.06 -2.53
C MET A 109 10.35 -4.46 -3.76
N ALA A 110 11.33 -3.59 -3.56
CA ALA A 110 12.13 -3.00 -4.63
C ALA A 110 13.49 -3.73 -4.72
N TRP A 111 13.76 -4.44 -5.81
CA TRP A 111 14.99 -5.24 -5.97
C TRP A 111 16.14 -4.47 -6.57
N ARG A 112 15.88 -3.27 -7.08
CA ARG A 112 16.88 -2.33 -7.61
C ARG A 112 16.44 -0.88 -7.44
N THR A 113 17.34 0.04 -7.71
CA THR A 113 17.02 1.47 -7.67
C THR A 113 15.94 1.83 -8.69
N ILE A 114 14.85 2.41 -8.20
CA ILE A 114 13.74 2.88 -9.02
C ILE A 114 13.99 4.34 -9.40
N ARG A 115 13.88 4.65 -10.69
CA ARG A 115 13.96 6.02 -11.21
C ARG A 115 12.56 6.50 -11.54
N PHE A 116 12.11 7.55 -10.85
CA PHE A 116 10.81 8.16 -11.11
C PHE A 116 10.85 9.00 -12.38
N PRO A 117 9.93 8.80 -13.34
CA PRO A 117 9.79 9.66 -14.49
C PRO A 117 9.33 11.05 -14.05
N LYS A 118 9.64 12.08 -14.85
CA LYS A 118 9.22 13.46 -14.57
C LYS A 118 7.69 13.57 -14.75
N ALA A 119 6.99 13.73 -13.64
CA ALA A 119 5.53 13.94 -13.59
C ALA A 119 5.15 14.59 -12.27
N ALA A 120 3.92 15.10 -12.16
CA ALA A 120 3.37 15.62 -10.91
C ALA A 120 2.99 14.47 -9.95
N VAL A 121 2.55 13.33 -10.50
CA VAL A 121 2.32 12.09 -9.77
C VAL A 121 2.76 10.88 -10.60
N VAL A 122 3.32 9.88 -9.91
CA VAL A 122 3.78 8.63 -10.52
C VAL A 122 3.20 7.45 -9.75
N GLY A 123 2.49 6.57 -10.46
CA GLY A 123 2.00 5.29 -9.92
C GLY A 123 2.92 4.12 -10.28
N LEU A 124 2.69 2.94 -9.70
CA LEU A 124 3.44 1.74 -10.00
C LEU A 124 3.30 1.35 -11.48
N ASN A 125 2.06 1.17 -11.92
CA ASN A 125 1.68 0.89 -13.32
C ASN A 125 0.26 1.45 -13.59
N TYR A 126 -0.17 1.47 -14.85
CA TYR A 126 -1.58 1.70 -15.15
C TYR A 126 -2.40 0.46 -14.81
N ASP A 127 -3.56 0.69 -14.20
CA ASP A 127 -4.48 -0.39 -13.87
C ASP A 127 -5.45 -0.70 -15.02
N ASN A 128 -6.10 -1.88 -14.97
CA ASN A 128 -7.01 -2.33 -16.02
C ASN A 128 -8.30 -1.49 -16.04
N ASP A 129 -8.57 -0.80 -17.13
CA ASP A 129 -9.74 0.06 -17.28
C ASP A 129 -11.06 -0.74 -17.24
N ALA A 130 -11.07 -2.00 -17.64
CA ALA A 130 -12.28 -2.85 -17.62
C ALA A 130 -12.83 -3.02 -16.19
N PHE A 131 -11.94 -3.09 -15.19
CA PHE A 131 -12.31 -3.19 -13.78
C PHE A 131 -13.10 -1.96 -13.31
N TYR A 132 -12.76 -0.77 -13.80
CA TYR A 132 -13.36 0.50 -13.35
C TYR A 132 -14.68 0.83 -14.07
N GLY A 133 -14.97 0.21 -15.21
CA GLY A 133 -16.15 0.56 -16.02
C GLY A 133 -17.47 0.43 -15.28
N THR A 134 -17.64 -0.57 -14.42
CA THR A 134 -18.85 -0.75 -13.58
C THR A 134 -18.90 0.30 -12.47
N VAL A 135 -17.76 0.53 -11.79
CA VAL A 135 -17.65 1.50 -10.71
C VAL A 135 -17.87 2.92 -11.22
N GLN A 136 -17.30 3.26 -12.39
CA GLN A 136 -17.51 4.57 -13.02
C GLN A 136 -18.98 4.84 -13.31
N ARG A 137 -19.71 3.86 -13.83
CA ARG A 137 -21.16 4.01 -14.06
C ARG A 137 -21.95 4.19 -12.77
N LYS A 138 -21.56 3.46 -11.71
CA LYS A 138 -22.18 3.55 -10.38
C LYS A 138 -22.06 4.96 -9.78
N TYR A 139 -20.91 5.60 -9.97
CA TYR A 139 -20.60 6.90 -9.38
C TYR A 139 -20.57 8.06 -10.37
N ALA A 140 -21.03 7.87 -11.63
CA ALA A 140 -20.93 8.90 -12.66
C ALA A 140 -21.58 10.24 -12.26
N GLY A 141 -22.70 10.21 -11.55
CA GLY A 141 -23.37 11.43 -11.06
C GLY A 141 -22.58 12.22 -10.03
N GLU A 142 -21.64 11.60 -9.31
CA GLU A 142 -20.77 12.27 -8.34
C GLU A 142 -19.63 13.06 -9.03
N PHE A 143 -19.36 12.75 -10.30
CA PHE A 143 -18.24 13.30 -11.08
C PHE A 143 -18.71 14.00 -12.35
N GLU A 144 -19.82 14.71 -12.27
CA GLU A 144 -20.32 15.49 -13.41
C GLU A 144 -19.26 16.49 -13.89
N GLY A 145 -19.01 16.50 -15.18
CA GLY A 145 -17.98 17.34 -15.81
C GLY A 145 -16.53 16.87 -15.61
N TRP A 146 -16.30 15.68 -15.05
CA TRP A 146 -14.97 15.07 -14.98
C TRP A 146 -14.74 14.11 -16.15
N ASN A 147 -13.49 14.04 -16.63
CA ASN A 147 -13.11 13.05 -17.64
C ASN A 147 -12.87 11.70 -16.99
N LEU A 148 -13.86 10.83 -17.00
CA LEU A 148 -13.75 9.48 -16.41
C LEU A 148 -12.89 8.51 -17.23
N ASN A 149 -12.48 8.87 -18.47
CA ASN A 149 -11.71 7.99 -19.37
C ASN A 149 -10.20 8.01 -19.09
N VAL A 150 -9.73 8.68 -18.03
CA VAL A 150 -8.33 8.62 -17.61
C VAL A 150 -7.98 7.23 -17.09
N LYS A 151 -6.76 6.75 -17.35
CA LYS A 151 -6.27 5.48 -16.81
C LYS A 151 -6.05 5.60 -15.30
N ALA A 152 -6.42 4.58 -14.53
CA ALA A 152 -6.14 4.52 -13.12
C ALA A 152 -4.65 4.20 -12.86
N LEU A 153 -4.09 4.75 -11.77
CA LEU A 153 -2.73 4.45 -11.32
C LEU A 153 -2.77 3.41 -10.21
N ASN A 154 -2.02 2.32 -10.36
CA ASN A 154 -1.84 1.36 -9.28
C ASN A 154 -1.08 2.01 -8.12
N ALA A 155 -1.63 1.90 -6.91
CA ALA A 155 -1.16 2.59 -5.72
C ALA A 155 -0.17 1.78 -4.87
N GLY A 156 0.35 0.66 -5.37
CA GLY A 156 1.43 -0.09 -4.71
C GLY A 156 2.67 0.78 -4.47
N ILE A 157 2.98 1.67 -5.42
CA ILE A 157 3.79 2.88 -5.23
C ILE A 157 2.98 4.05 -5.76
N LEU A 158 2.89 5.11 -4.96
CA LEU A 158 2.26 6.36 -5.37
C LEU A 158 3.11 7.54 -4.90
N ALA A 159 3.80 8.18 -5.84
CA ALA A 159 4.73 9.25 -5.58
C ALA A 159 4.20 10.60 -6.07
N PHE A 160 4.14 11.58 -5.18
CA PHE A 160 3.69 12.95 -5.46
C PHE A 160 4.87 13.91 -5.47
N PHE A 161 5.06 14.58 -6.61
CA PHE A 161 6.05 15.64 -6.84
C PHE A 161 5.39 17.03 -6.98
N ASP A 162 4.07 17.11 -6.79
CA ASP A 162 3.29 18.34 -6.75
C ASP A 162 2.41 18.35 -5.49
N LYS A 163 2.71 19.28 -4.57
CA LYS A 163 2.04 19.37 -3.26
C LYS A 163 0.56 19.70 -3.40
N SER A 164 0.21 20.60 -4.33
CA SER A 164 -1.19 21.00 -4.55
C SER A 164 -2.03 19.84 -5.08
N LEU A 165 -1.45 18.99 -5.94
CA LEU A 165 -2.11 17.78 -6.40
C LEU A 165 -2.35 16.80 -5.26
N LEU A 166 -1.35 16.57 -4.39
CA LEU A 166 -1.47 15.69 -3.22
C LEU A 166 -2.62 16.17 -2.30
N GLU A 167 -2.65 17.45 -1.97
CA GLU A 167 -3.68 18.03 -1.09
C GLU A 167 -5.09 17.87 -1.67
N VAL A 168 -5.28 18.19 -2.94
CA VAL A 168 -6.60 18.07 -3.60
C VAL A 168 -7.00 16.60 -3.72
N TYR A 169 -6.08 15.72 -4.08
CA TYR A 169 -6.34 14.27 -4.20
C TYR A 169 -6.77 13.65 -2.87
N THR A 170 -6.00 13.86 -1.79
CA THR A 170 -6.32 13.25 -0.50
C THR A 170 -7.64 13.77 0.05
N ASN A 171 -7.90 15.08 -0.07
CA ASN A 171 -9.17 15.68 0.33
C ASN A 171 -10.36 15.13 -0.48
N ALA A 172 -10.25 15.05 -1.80
CA ALA A 172 -11.31 14.55 -2.67
C ALA A 172 -11.62 13.07 -2.38
N SER A 173 -10.58 12.25 -2.19
CA SER A 173 -10.73 10.82 -1.89
C SER A 173 -11.37 10.59 -0.53
N LEU A 174 -10.90 11.26 0.52
CA LEU A 174 -11.48 11.15 1.86
C LEU A 174 -12.91 11.70 1.91
N TYR A 175 -13.20 12.81 1.21
CA TYR A 175 -14.56 13.32 1.08
C TYR A 175 -15.48 12.29 0.41
N PHE A 176 -15.04 11.69 -0.70
CA PHE A 176 -15.80 10.65 -1.39
C PHE A 176 -16.08 9.45 -0.47
N MET A 177 -15.08 8.95 0.24
CA MET A 177 -15.25 7.82 1.17
C MET A 177 -16.24 8.12 2.30
N ARG A 178 -16.17 9.31 2.91
CA ARG A 178 -17.12 9.77 3.94
C ARG A 178 -18.52 9.88 3.39
N ARG A 179 -18.67 10.49 2.20
CA ARG A 179 -19.96 10.64 1.53
C ARG A 179 -20.60 9.29 1.23
N MET A 180 -19.85 8.36 0.64
CA MET A 180 -20.36 7.02 0.32
C MET A 180 -20.73 6.23 1.58
N THR A 181 -19.94 6.34 2.64
CA THR A 181 -20.25 5.74 3.95
C THR A 181 -21.59 6.25 4.50
N ARG A 182 -21.82 7.57 4.46
CA ARG A 182 -23.06 8.18 4.96
C ARG A 182 -24.28 7.82 4.12
N LEU A 183 -24.13 7.67 2.83
CA LEU A 183 -25.21 7.25 1.94
C LEU A 183 -25.61 5.80 2.12
N ASN A 184 -24.86 5.04 2.91
CA ASN A 184 -25.09 3.62 3.21
C ASN A 184 -25.37 2.77 1.95
N GLN A 185 -24.68 3.08 0.86
CA GLN A 185 -24.77 2.36 -0.39
C GLN A 185 -24.07 1.01 -0.26
N GLU A 186 -24.41 0.06 -1.12
CA GLU A 186 -23.62 -1.18 -1.27
C GLU A 186 -22.20 -0.80 -1.66
N LEU A 187 -21.29 -0.85 -0.66
CA LEU A 187 -19.88 -0.58 -0.80
C LEU A 187 -19.14 -1.90 -1.00
N ASP A 188 -18.30 -1.94 -2.00
CA ASP A 188 -17.46 -3.09 -2.38
C ASP A 188 -15.98 -2.70 -2.48
N SER A 189 -15.13 -3.67 -2.74
CA SER A 189 -13.69 -3.44 -2.95
C SER A 189 -13.42 -2.50 -4.12
N ALA A 190 -14.28 -2.49 -5.13
CA ALA A 190 -14.15 -1.62 -6.29
C ALA A 190 -14.34 -0.13 -5.89
N SER A 191 -15.19 0.16 -4.91
CA SER A 191 -15.35 1.50 -4.34
C SER A 191 -14.06 2.02 -3.72
N MET A 192 -13.30 1.14 -3.02
CA MET A 192 -12.00 1.49 -2.46
C MET A 192 -10.97 1.79 -3.56
N ILE A 193 -10.83 0.87 -4.51
CA ILE A 193 -9.86 1.01 -5.59
C ILE A 193 -10.16 2.25 -6.43
N PHE A 194 -11.45 2.57 -6.65
CA PHE A 194 -11.85 3.81 -7.29
C PHE A 194 -11.39 5.03 -6.48
N ALA A 195 -11.65 5.05 -5.18
CA ALA A 195 -11.32 6.17 -4.30
C ALA A 195 -9.81 6.42 -4.16
N GLU A 196 -9.00 5.38 -4.25
CA GLU A 196 -7.54 5.46 -4.15
C GLU A 196 -6.89 5.62 -5.52
N GLN A 197 -7.10 4.68 -6.43
CA GLN A 197 -6.31 4.54 -7.65
C GLN A 197 -6.87 5.34 -8.83
N LYS A 198 -8.20 5.41 -8.97
CA LYS A 198 -8.83 6.18 -10.05
C LYS A 198 -8.89 7.65 -9.71
N MET A 199 -9.18 7.98 -8.46
CA MET A 199 -9.33 9.37 -8.00
C MET A 199 -8.06 10.19 -8.23
N VAL A 200 -6.87 9.62 -8.02
CA VAL A 200 -5.61 10.34 -8.25
C VAL A 200 -5.48 10.80 -9.70
N SER A 201 -5.85 9.93 -10.66
CA SER A 201 -5.81 10.27 -12.08
C SER A 201 -6.90 11.28 -12.47
N LEU A 202 -8.09 11.15 -11.89
CA LEU A 202 -9.19 12.11 -12.09
C LEU A 202 -8.80 13.51 -11.63
N VAL A 203 -8.22 13.61 -10.42
CA VAL A 203 -7.78 14.90 -9.87
C VAL A 203 -6.61 15.47 -10.67
N ALA A 204 -5.63 14.65 -11.04
CA ALA A 204 -4.51 15.08 -11.88
C ALA A 204 -5.02 15.66 -13.21
N ASN A 205 -5.93 14.96 -13.89
CA ASN A 205 -6.54 15.44 -15.12
C ASN A 205 -7.31 16.76 -14.94
N ARG A 206 -8.12 16.86 -13.87
CA ARG A 206 -8.89 18.08 -13.57
C ARG A 206 -8.00 19.29 -13.31
N LEU A 207 -6.86 19.08 -12.66
CA LEU A 207 -5.87 20.13 -12.38
C LEU A 207 -4.87 20.33 -13.52
N GLN A 208 -5.03 19.64 -14.64
CA GLN A 208 -4.10 19.66 -15.79
C GLN A 208 -2.66 19.33 -15.38
N LYS A 209 -2.50 18.42 -14.40
CA LYS A 209 -1.20 17.91 -13.94
C LYS A 209 -0.84 16.62 -14.66
N THR A 210 0.47 16.44 -14.87
CA THR A 210 0.99 15.22 -15.52
C THR A 210 0.97 14.02 -14.57
N SER A 211 0.50 12.89 -15.06
CA SER A 211 0.61 11.58 -14.41
C SER A 211 1.45 10.64 -15.26
N ASN A 212 2.18 9.74 -14.61
CA ASN A 212 3.00 8.72 -15.28
C ASN A 212 3.06 7.46 -14.42
N VAL A 213 3.72 6.41 -14.91
CA VAL A 213 3.93 5.15 -14.20
C VAL A 213 5.39 4.74 -14.24
N LEU A 214 5.80 3.95 -13.23
CA LEU A 214 7.14 3.37 -13.18
C LEU A 214 7.32 2.28 -14.22
N PHE A 215 6.28 1.45 -14.40
CA PHE A 215 6.31 0.31 -15.29
C PHE A 215 5.09 0.35 -16.24
N ASN A 216 5.38 0.35 -17.53
CA ASN A 216 4.33 0.21 -18.54
C ASN A 216 4.18 -1.29 -18.87
N VAL A 217 3.52 -2.01 -17.97
CA VAL A 217 3.32 -3.47 -18.09
C VAL A 217 2.00 -3.78 -18.80
N SER A 218 2.03 -4.79 -19.67
CA SER A 218 0.82 -5.35 -20.26
C SER A 218 -0.01 -6.08 -19.19
N GLU A 219 -1.30 -6.31 -19.48
CA GLU A 219 -2.16 -7.10 -18.58
C GLU A 219 -1.61 -8.50 -18.28
N LEU A 220 -0.98 -9.14 -19.27
CA LEU A 220 -0.33 -10.46 -19.13
C LEU A 220 0.88 -10.42 -18.18
N ASP A 221 1.63 -9.33 -18.16
CA ASP A 221 2.81 -9.18 -17.31
C ASP A 221 2.44 -8.77 -15.87
N ARG A 222 1.23 -8.28 -15.66
CA ARG A 222 0.71 -7.89 -14.34
C ARG A 222 0.73 -9.05 -13.33
N TYR A 223 0.49 -10.27 -13.79
CA TYR A 223 0.49 -11.48 -12.97
C TYR A 223 1.88 -12.15 -12.87
N ARG A 224 2.88 -11.64 -13.54
CA ARG A 224 4.27 -12.05 -13.30
C ARG A 224 4.78 -11.39 -12.03
N ILE A 225 4.51 -12.05 -10.93
CA ILE A 225 4.75 -11.64 -9.54
C ILE A 225 6.22 -11.35 -9.25
N LEU A 226 7.11 -11.88 -10.03
CA LEU A 226 8.56 -11.84 -9.85
C LEU A 226 9.19 -11.22 -11.09
N ASN A 227 9.19 -9.91 -11.17
CA ASN A 227 10.15 -9.24 -12.05
C ASN A 227 11.41 -8.91 -11.24
N ASP A 228 12.52 -8.64 -11.93
CA ASP A 228 13.81 -8.34 -11.29
C ASP A 228 13.86 -6.93 -10.68
N ASP A 229 12.83 -6.12 -10.86
CA ASP A 229 12.78 -4.73 -10.46
C ASP A 229 11.97 -4.52 -9.20
N VAL A 230 10.74 -5.03 -9.19
CA VAL A 230 9.76 -4.85 -8.12
C VAL A 230 8.89 -6.10 -8.02
N THR A 231 8.65 -6.57 -6.81
CA THR A 231 7.62 -7.57 -6.54
C THR A 231 6.52 -6.92 -5.70
N HIS A 232 5.28 -7.04 -6.15
CA HIS A 232 4.10 -6.56 -5.42
C HIS A 232 3.09 -7.71 -5.29
N LEU A 233 2.77 -8.12 -4.06
CA LEU A 233 1.94 -9.30 -3.82
C LEU A 233 0.46 -9.11 -4.09
N TRP A 234 0.01 -7.89 -4.12
CA TRP A 234 -1.38 -7.50 -4.38
C TRP A 234 -2.41 -8.66 -4.22
N ASP A 235 -3.04 -9.12 -5.31
CA ASP A 235 -4.07 -10.16 -5.28
C ASP A 235 -3.52 -11.60 -5.10
N THR A 236 -2.22 -11.79 -5.16
CA THR A 236 -1.59 -13.12 -5.07
C THR A 236 -1.55 -13.68 -3.65
N LYS A 237 -1.70 -12.84 -2.63
CA LYS A 237 -1.78 -13.27 -1.22
C LYS A 237 -2.82 -14.37 -1.00
N LYS A 238 -3.94 -14.32 -1.70
CA LYS A 238 -5.00 -15.33 -1.61
C LYS A 238 -4.53 -16.73 -1.99
N PHE A 239 -3.59 -16.86 -2.93
CA PHE A 239 -3.02 -18.15 -3.32
C PHE A 239 -2.13 -18.72 -2.22
N TYR A 240 -1.30 -17.88 -1.58
CA TYR A 240 -0.46 -18.30 -0.45
C TYR A 240 -1.27 -18.65 0.81
N ILE A 241 -2.42 -18.02 0.99
CA ILE A 241 -3.35 -18.37 2.07
C ILE A 241 -4.04 -19.71 1.80
N ALA A 242 -4.36 -20.00 0.55
CA ALA A 242 -5.13 -21.17 0.14
C ALA A 242 -4.27 -22.43 -0.05
N ASP A 243 -2.97 -22.28 -0.36
CA ASP A 243 -2.04 -23.40 -0.67
C ASP A 243 -0.75 -23.30 0.15
N ASP A 244 -0.61 -24.22 1.09
CA ASP A 244 0.56 -24.28 1.99
C ASP A 244 1.86 -24.55 1.24
N THR A 245 1.83 -25.30 0.15
CA THR A 245 3.01 -25.60 -0.66
C THR A 245 3.51 -24.35 -1.36
N LEU A 246 2.61 -23.60 -1.99
CA LEU A 246 2.96 -22.33 -2.62
C LEU A 246 3.44 -21.32 -1.58
N CYS A 247 2.79 -21.27 -0.41
CA CYS A 247 3.21 -20.43 0.69
C CYS A 247 4.65 -20.75 1.14
N GLN A 248 4.97 -22.04 1.32
CA GLN A 248 6.32 -22.46 1.74
C GLN A 248 7.36 -22.14 0.66
N GLN A 249 7.07 -22.41 -0.60
CA GLN A 249 7.96 -22.06 -1.72
C GLN A 249 8.24 -20.56 -1.77
N TYR A 250 7.24 -19.73 -1.52
CA TYR A 250 7.42 -18.28 -1.43
C TYR A 250 8.31 -17.88 -0.24
N ILE A 251 8.08 -18.47 0.94
CA ILE A 251 8.90 -18.20 2.13
C ILE A 251 10.36 -18.62 1.89
N ASP A 252 10.60 -19.79 1.28
CA ASP A 252 11.95 -20.29 0.97
C ASP A 252 12.66 -19.36 -0.02
N TRP A 253 11.96 -18.93 -1.08
CA TRP A 253 12.50 -17.98 -2.04
C TRP A 253 12.83 -16.63 -1.38
N LEU A 254 11.95 -16.13 -0.51
CA LEU A 254 12.14 -14.88 0.19
C LEU A 254 13.32 -14.96 1.17
N SER A 255 13.40 -16.09 1.93
CA SER A 255 14.49 -16.37 2.87
C SER A 255 15.85 -16.41 2.18
N LYS A 256 15.93 -17.07 1.04
CA LYS A 256 17.17 -17.10 0.25
C LYS A 256 17.61 -15.69 -0.13
N ARG A 257 16.69 -14.86 -0.67
CA ARG A 257 17.02 -13.47 -1.02
C ARG A 257 17.38 -12.61 0.18
N ALA A 258 16.66 -12.75 1.29
CA ALA A 258 16.93 -12.00 2.50
C ALA A 258 18.34 -12.26 3.03
N LEU A 259 18.71 -13.53 3.15
CA LEU A 259 20.01 -13.94 3.70
C LEU A 259 21.19 -13.66 2.76
N GLU A 260 20.99 -13.76 1.44
CA GLU A 260 22.07 -13.53 0.47
C GLU A 260 22.34 -12.04 0.19
N GLN A 261 21.31 -11.20 0.23
CA GLN A 261 21.40 -9.84 -0.32
C GLN A 261 21.11 -8.73 0.68
N TYR A 262 20.35 -9.00 1.74
CA TYR A 262 19.82 -7.97 2.66
C TYR A 262 20.28 -8.23 4.11
N TYR A 263 21.46 -8.80 4.22
CA TYR A 263 22.05 -9.21 5.49
C TYR A 263 22.47 -8.00 6.33
N THR A 264 21.83 -7.85 7.51
CA THR A 264 22.42 -7.17 8.67
C THR A 264 22.34 -8.15 9.84
N PRO A 265 23.28 -8.12 10.82
CA PRO A 265 23.25 -9.03 11.97
C PRO A 265 21.88 -9.02 12.69
N GLU A 266 21.32 -7.84 12.90
CA GLU A 266 20.02 -7.64 13.55
C GLU A 266 18.88 -8.20 12.68
N GLY A 267 18.92 -7.98 11.39
CA GLY A 267 17.91 -8.46 10.44
C GLY A 267 17.90 -10.00 10.35
N VAL A 268 19.05 -10.64 10.39
CA VAL A 268 19.14 -12.12 10.41
C VAL A 268 18.56 -12.68 11.69
N LEU A 269 18.93 -12.14 12.85
CA LEU A 269 18.40 -12.60 14.12
C LEU A 269 16.87 -12.44 14.18
N TRP A 270 16.37 -11.30 13.73
CA TRP A 270 14.92 -11.07 13.62
C TRP A 270 14.25 -12.08 12.69
N TRP A 271 14.84 -12.33 11.51
CA TRP A 271 14.29 -13.26 10.52
C TRP A 271 14.20 -14.68 11.06
N GLU A 272 15.32 -15.21 11.60
CA GLU A 272 15.36 -16.56 12.16
C GLU A 272 14.39 -16.73 13.33
N ASP A 273 14.29 -15.74 14.25
CA ASP A 273 13.34 -15.78 15.35
C ASP A 273 11.90 -15.77 14.84
N THR A 274 11.62 -14.96 13.81
CA THR A 274 10.28 -14.84 13.22
C THR A 274 9.87 -16.13 12.51
N VAL A 275 10.75 -16.75 11.73
CA VAL A 275 10.49 -18.04 11.06
C VAL A 275 10.23 -19.16 12.07
N ARG A 276 10.94 -19.18 13.21
CA ARG A 276 10.72 -20.18 14.28
C ARG A 276 9.33 -20.09 14.93
N LYS A 277 8.63 -18.95 14.84
CA LYS A 277 7.25 -18.78 15.37
C LYS A 277 6.20 -19.58 14.60
N GLY A 278 6.55 -20.12 13.42
CA GLY A 278 5.72 -21.01 12.61
C GLY A 278 4.79 -20.24 11.66
N LYS A 279 3.84 -20.96 11.05
CA LYS A 279 2.98 -20.50 9.95
C LYS A 279 2.22 -19.18 10.25
N TYR A 280 1.95 -18.90 11.51
CA TYR A 280 1.20 -17.70 11.94
C TYR A 280 1.87 -17.01 13.11
N ILE A 281 1.92 -15.71 13.04
CA ILE A 281 2.38 -14.85 14.13
C ILE A 281 1.15 -14.35 14.89
N TYR A 282 1.14 -14.57 16.19
CA TYR A 282 0.09 -14.10 17.08
C TYR A 282 0.56 -12.84 17.81
N VAL A 283 -0.26 -11.80 17.78
CA VAL A 283 0.00 -10.52 18.44
C VAL A 283 -1.22 -10.11 19.27
N ASN A 284 -0.99 -9.43 20.38
CA ASN A 284 -2.01 -9.05 21.36
C ASN A 284 -2.53 -7.62 21.13
#